data_90c879cedd9c54b3702bd2eac97969e5
#
_entry.id   90c879cedd9c54b3702bd2eac97969e5
#
_cell.length_a   1.000
_cell.length_b   1.000
_cell.length_c   1.000
_cell.angle_alpha   90.00
_cell.angle_beta   90.00
_cell.angle_gamma   90.00
#
_symmetry.space_group_name_H-M   'P 1'
#
loop_
_entity.id
_entity.type
_entity.pdbx_description
1 polymer ?
#
loop_
_entity_poly.entity_id
_entity_poly.type
_entity_poly.pdbx_seq_one_letter_code
_entity_poly.pdbx_strand_id
1 'polypeptide(L)'
;GLTALGDKLGPINWQFMATKKFDPVDFEGFLKLLPDEKDGVRLRHALEVRHPSFDTQEFFDLAAKYGCAIVYAEDDEAPEWPRIDQPTADFSYARLMSSREDEPTGMSSGELDTAADRLRGWAKRGDVFAYLIAGAKVRNPAAAMALIERVG
;
A
#
# COMPACT_ATOMS: atom_id res chain seq x y z
N GLY A 1 0.28 8.91 -21.65
CA GLY A 1 -0.28 9.06 -20.31
C GLY A 1 -0.49 7.73 -19.60
N LEU A 2 -0.91 7.76 -18.33
CA LEU A 2 -1.11 6.54 -17.56
C LEU A 2 -2.14 5.60 -18.18
N THR A 3 -3.19 6.15 -18.76
CA THR A 3 -4.26 5.34 -19.35
C THR A 3 -3.84 4.60 -20.63
N ALA A 4 -2.68 4.93 -21.20
CA ALA A 4 -2.14 4.20 -22.35
C ALA A 4 -1.73 2.77 -22.00
N LEU A 5 -1.57 2.46 -20.70
CA LEU A 5 -1.24 1.11 -20.22
C LEU A 5 -2.45 0.17 -20.23
N GLY A 6 -3.68 0.70 -20.28
CA GLY A 6 -4.91 -0.08 -20.31
C GLY A 6 -5.05 -0.99 -19.09
N ASP A 7 -5.29 -2.28 -19.34
CA ASP A 7 -5.45 -3.29 -18.30
C ASP A 7 -4.17 -3.62 -17.52
N LYS A 8 -3.03 -3.14 -17.99
CA LYS A 8 -1.74 -3.29 -17.30
C LYS A 8 -1.50 -2.19 -16.27
N LEU A 9 -2.37 -1.18 -16.21
CA LEU A 9 -2.24 -0.08 -15.26
C LEU A 9 -2.50 -0.56 -13.83
N GLY A 10 -1.49 -0.44 -12.98
CA GLY A 10 -1.63 -0.66 -11.54
C GLY A 10 -2.31 0.52 -10.85
N PRO A 11 -2.55 0.42 -9.54
CA PRO A 11 -3.12 1.52 -8.78
C PRO A 11 -2.21 2.76 -8.77
N ILE A 12 -2.83 3.93 -8.70
CA ILE A 12 -2.11 5.19 -8.53
C ILE A 12 -1.89 5.40 -7.03
N ASN A 13 -0.63 5.49 -6.62
CA ASN A 13 -0.30 5.72 -5.22
C ASN A 13 -0.15 7.22 -4.95
N TRP A 14 -0.99 7.76 -4.07
CA TRP A 14 -0.94 9.13 -3.61
C TRP A 14 -0.21 9.19 -2.27
N GLN A 15 1.02 9.66 -2.29
CA GLN A 15 1.86 9.77 -1.09
C GLN A 15 1.71 11.16 -0.47
N PHE A 16 1.41 11.19 0.83
CA PHE A 16 1.29 12.43 1.60
C PHE A 16 2.52 12.58 2.48
N MET A 17 2.95 13.83 2.68
CA MET A 17 4.10 14.14 3.54
C MET A 17 3.81 13.72 4.99
N ALA A 18 4.86 13.35 5.72
CA ALA A 18 4.74 12.95 7.13
C ALA A 18 4.20 14.08 8.02
N THR A 19 4.28 15.32 7.57
CA THR A 19 3.72 16.49 8.27
C THR A 19 2.25 16.75 7.98
N LYS A 20 1.68 16.05 6.98
CA LYS A 20 0.27 16.21 6.60
C LYS A 20 -0.62 15.53 7.62
N LYS A 21 -1.33 16.31 8.42
CA LYS A 21 -2.33 15.81 9.38
C LYS A 21 -3.66 15.55 8.71
N PHE A 22 -4.44 14.67 9.32
CA PHE A 22 -5.78 14.38 8.83
C PHE A 22 -6.73 15.52 9.20
N ASP A 23 -7.29 16.15 8.16
CA ASP A 23 -8.41 17.09 8.26
C ASP A 23 -9.54 16.51 7.41
N PRO A 24 -10.64 16.03 8.02
CA PRO A 24 -11.70 15.33 7.27
C PRO A 24 -12.29 16.13 6.12
N VAL A 25 -12.53 17.43 6.31
CA VAL A 25 -13.15 18.28 5.29
C VAL A 25 -12.19 18.49 4.13
N ASP A 26 -10.94 18.85 4.41
CA ASP A 26 -9.91 19.06 3.42
C ASP A 26 -9.62 17.76 2.64
N PHE A 27 -9.50 16.65 3.36
CA PHE A 27 -9.16 15.37 2.77
C PHE A 27 -10.30 14.84 1.89
N GLU A 28 -11.55 14.98 2.32
CA GLU A 28 -12.68 14.61 1.49
C GLU A 28 -12.76 15.46 0.22
N GLY A 29 -12.40 16.74 0.30
CA GLY A 29 -12.28 17.61 -0.86
C GLY A 29 -11.27 17.05 -1.88
N PHE A 30 -10.14 16.55 -1.42
CA PHE A 30 -9.16 15.88 -2.27
C PHE A 30 -9.74 14.61 -2.91
N LEU A 31 -10.40 13.75 -2.13
CA LEU A 31 -10.95 12.50 -2.64
C LEU A 31 -12.00 12.72 -3.71
N LYS A 32 -12.80 13.77 -3.60
CA LYS A 32 -13.81 14.13 -4.60
C LYS A 32 -13.20 14.49 -5.96
N LEU A 33 -11.94 14.90 -6.01
CA LEU A 33 -11.26 15.26 -7.25
C LEU A 33 -10.68 14.05 -7.98
N LEU A 34 -10.59 12.90 -7.34
CA LEU A 34 -10.00 11.70 -7.94
C LEU A 34 -10.97 11.09 -8.96
N PRO A 35 -10.58 10.96 -10.23
CA PRO A 35 -11.44 10.35 -11.23
C PRO A 35 -11.50 8.84 -11.07
N ASP A 36 -12.69 8.25 -11.21
CA ASP A 36 -12.88 6.80 -11.18
C ASP A 36 -12.47 6.15 -12.50
N GLU A 37 -12.54 6.93 -13.58
CA GLU A 37 -12.30 6.44 -14.93
C GLU A 37 -11.72 7.56 -15.79
N LYS A 38 -10.88 7.18 -16.74
CA LYS A 38 -10.40 8.08 -17.78
C LYS A 38 -10.20 7.30 -19.08
N ASP A 39 -10.77 7.83 -20.17
CA ASP A 39 -10.67 7.21 -21.51
C ASP A 39 -11.13 5.74 -21.52
N GLY A 40 -12.18 5.43 -20.78
CA GLY A 40 -12.72 4.07 -20.67
C GLY A 40 -11.94 3.15 -19.77
N VAL A 41 -10.87 3.62 -19.12
CA VAL A 41 -10.04 2.83 -18.21
C VAL A 41 -10.37 3.17 -16.76
N ARG A 42 -10.74 2.14 -15.98
CA ARG A 42 -10.96 2.30 -14.55
C ARG A 42 -9.65 2.66 -13.85
N LEU A 43 -9.71 3.68 -13.02
CA LEU A 43 -8.56 4.11 -12.21
C LEU A 43 -8.73 3.63 -10.77
N ARG A 44 -7.69 3.03 -10.21
CA ARG A 44 -7.66 2.60 -8.82
C ARG A 44 -6.69 3.49 -8.06
N HIS A 45 -7.12 3.97 -6.89
CA HIS A 45 -6.36 4.91 -6.08
C HIS A 45 -5.99 4.30 -4.75
N ALA A 46 -4.73 4.46 -4.37
CA ALA A 46 -4.21 4.06 -3.07
C ALA A 46 -3.66 5.29 -2.34
N LEU A 47 -3.90 5.37 -1.05
CA LEU A 47 -3.55 6.52 -0.21
C LEU A 47 -2.45 6.12 0.76
N GLU A 48 -1.28 6.70 0.64
CA GLU A 48 -0.18 6.46 1.57
C GLU A 48 -0.06 7.65 2.52
N VAL A 49 -0.58 7.48 3.72
CA VAL A 49 -0.55 8.48 4.78
C VAL A 49 0.57 8.16 5.75
N ARG A 50 1.25 9.19 6.27
CA ARG A 50 2.45 9.03 7.10
C ARG A 50 2.35 9.70 8.46
N HIS A 51 1.19 10.28 8.78
CA HIS A 51 0.96 10.93 10.06
C HIS A 51 -0.02 10.09 10.91
N PRO A 52 0.25 9.92 12.23
CA PRO A 52 -0.61 9.09 13.10
C PRO A 52 -2.07 9.56 13.18
N SER A 53 -2.36 10.83 12.89
CA SER A 53 -3.72 11.36 12.90
C SER A 53 -4.67 10.66 11.92
N PHE A 54 -4.13 9.96 10.91
CA PHE A 54 -4.92 9.19 9.96
C PHE A 54 -5.37 7.83 10.51
N ASP A 55 -4.81 7.37 11.61
CA ASP A 55 -5.18 6.07 12.20
C ASP A 55 -6.48 6.23 13.01
N THR A 56 -7.57 6.49 12.30
CA THR A 56 -8.91 6.73 12.86
C THR A 56 -9.97 6.10 11.98
N GLN A 57 -11.09 5.71 12.60
CA GLN A 57 -12.23 5.15 11.88
C GLN A 57 -12.78 6.14 10.85
N GLU A 58 -12.76 7.43 11.16
CA GLU A 58 -13.24 8.46 10.24
C GLU A 58 -12.48 8.47 8.92
N PHE A 59 -11.15 8.33 8.97
CA PHE A 59 -10.35 8.21 7.76
C PHE A 59 -10.66 6.92 7.00
N PHE A 60 -10.79 5.80 7.69
CA PHE A 60 -11.11 4.52 7.07
C PHE A 60 -12.46 4.58 6.36
N ASP A 61 -13.45 5.20 6.98
CA ASP A 61 -14.78 5.37 6.38
C ASP A 61 -14.73 6.26 5.14
N LEU A 62 -13.94 7.33 5.17
CA LEU A 62 -13.76 8.19 3.99
C LEU A 62 -13.09 7.43 2.84
N ALA A 63 -12.02 6.70 3.10
CA ALA A 63 -11.35 5.91 2.08
C ALA A 63 -12.31 4.89 1.45
N ALA A 64 -13.09 4.20 2.27
CA ALA A 64 -14.09 3.24 1.80
C ALA A 64 -15.20 3.89 0.98
N LYS A 65 -15.67 5.06 1.40
CA LYS A 65 -16.70 5.82 0.69
C LYS A 65 -16.30 6.14 -0.75
N TYR A 66 -15.03 6.43 -0.98
CA TYR A 66 -14.50 6.76 -2.31
C TYR A 66 -13.80 5.58 -2.99
N GLY A 67 -13.85 4.39 -2.38
CA GLY A 67 -13.27 3.18 -2.97
C GLY A 67 -11.75 3.20 -3.10
N CYS A 68 -11.06 3.98 -2.25
CA CYS A 68 -9.61 4.07 -2.23
C CYS A 68 -9.02 3.05 -1.26
N ALA A 69 -7.94 2.37 -1.66
CA ALA A 69 -7.18 1.55 -0.74
C ALA A 69 -6.30 2.42 0.16
N ILE A 70 -6.08 1.98 1.38
CA ILE A 70 -5.08 2.59 2.25
C ILE A 70 -3.81 1.76 2.13
N VAL A 71 -2.70 2.39 1.79
CA VAL A 71 -1.42 1.70 1.63
C VAL A 71 -0.94 1.18 2.98
N TYR A 72 -0.66 -0.11 3.06
CA TYR A 72 0.07 -0.67 4.18
C TYR A 72 1.56 -0.38 3.95
N ALA A 73 2.08 0.60 4.65
CA ALA A 73 3.48 1.02 4.54
C ALA A 73 4.25 0.51 5.76
N GLU A 74 5.29 -0.28 5.51
CA GLU A 74 6.14 -0.83 6.56
C GLU A 74 7.57 -0.35 6.37
N ASP A 75 8.01 0.51 7.29
CA ASP A 75 9.37 1.08 7.27
C ASP A 75 9.90 1.14 8.71
N ASP A 76 10.88 0.32 9.00
CA ASP A 76 11.49 0.28 10.35
C ASP A 76 12.29 1.55 10.68
N GLU A 77 12.67 2.32 9.67
CA GLU A 77 13.35 3.61 9.85
C GLU A 77 12.36 4.74 10.15
N ALA A 78 11.07 4.50 9.96
CA ALA A 78 10.00 5.47 10.24
C ALA A 78 8.90 4.83 11.10
N PRO A 79 9.22 4.42 12.34
CA PRO A 79 8.25 3.71 13.18
C PRO A 79 7.05 4.56 13.59
N GLU A 80 7.13 5.87 13.45
CA GLU A 80 6.03 6.79 13.74
C GLU A 80 4.95 6.80 12.64
N TRP A 81 5.24 6.26 11.45
CA TRP A 81 4.24 6.17 10.40
C TRP A 81 3.21 5.09 10.75
N PRO A 82 1.91 5.37 10.58
CA PRO A 82 0.88 4.38 10.91
C PRO A 82 0.95 3.19 9.95
N ARG A 83 0.89 1.99 10.53
CA ARG A 83 0.77 0.74 9.76
C ARG A 83 -0.69 0.34 9.75
N ILE A 84 -1.42 0.77 8.74
CA ILE A 84 -2.87 0.60 8.66
C ILE A 84 -3.17 -0.61 7.78
N ASP A 85 -3.80 -1.61 8.37
CA ASP A 85 -4.29 -2.80 7.67
C ASP A 85 -5.82 -2.82 7.73
N GLN A 86 -6.45 -2.00 6.87
CA GLN A 86 -7.91 -1.86 6.82
C GLN A 86 -8.39 -2.05 5.37
N PRO A 87 -9.36 -2.95 5.14
CA PRO A 87 -9.93 -3.14 3.81
C PRO A 87 -10.92 -2.01 3.50
N THR A 88 -10.55 -1.13 2.57
CA THR A 88 -11.38 0.01 2.17
C THR A 88 -11.68 0.03 0.66
N ALA A 89 -11.12 -0.92 -0.09
CA ALA A 89 -11.32 -1.04 -1.54
C ALA A 89 -11.37 -2.51 -1.93
N ASP A 90 -11.64 -2.79 -3.19
CA ASP A 90 -11.64 -4.15 -3.74
C ASP A 90 -10.24 -4.65 -4.13
N PHE A 91 -9.22 -3.95 -3.71
CA PHE A 91 -7.83 -4.32 -3.87
C PHE A 91 -7.03 -3.88 -2.64
N SER A 92 -5.83 -4.42 -2.50
CA SER A 92 -4.92 -4.06 -1.41
C SER A 92 -3.56 -3.64 -1.98
N TYR A 93 -2.87 -2.77 -1.24
CA TYR A 93 -1.60 -2.19 -1.68
C TYR A 93 -0.63 -2.13 -0.50
N ALA A 94 0.54 -2.70 -0.67
CA ALA A 94 1.59 -2.69 0.35
C ALA A 94 2.90 -2.16 -0.21
N ARG A 95 3.60 -1.40 0.62
CA ARG A 95 4.99 -1.00 0.39
C ARG A 95 5.83 -1.49 1.56
N LEU A 96 6.70 -2.45 1.29
CA LEU A 96 7.56 -3.08 2.28
C LEU A 96 8.97 -2.51 2.11
N MET A 97 9.41 -1.71 3.08
CA MET A 97 10.62 -0.89 2.98
C MET A 97 11.67 -1.25 4.02
N SER A 98 11.55 -2.41 4.66
CA SER A 98 12.39 -2.79 5.79
C SER A 98 13.34 -3.95 5.50
N SER A 99 13.68 -4.21 4.22
CA SER A 99 14.68 -5.24 3.91
C SER A 99 16.05 -4.85 4.46
N ARG A 100 16.79 -5.84 4.94
CA ARG A 100 18.11 -5.67 5.56
C ARG A 100 19.21 -6.37 4.75
N GLU A 101 20.38 -5.77 4.70
CA GLU A 101 21.50 -6.31 3.93
C GLU A 101 22.09 -7.58 4.56
N ASP A 102 22.02 -7.69 5.89
CA ASP A 102 22.53 -8.85 6.64
C ASP A 102 21.66 -10.10 6.50
N GLU A 103 20.46 -9.97 5.92
CA GLU A 103 19.57 -11.08 5.61
C GLU A 103 19.63 -11.39 4.11
N PRO A 104 20.02 -12.61 3.71
CA PRO A 104 20.13 -12.97 2.28
C PRO A 104 18.84 -12.73 1.48
N THR A 105 17.67 -12.93 2.12
CA THR A 105 16.35 -12.69 1.53
C THR A 105 15.76 -11.35 1.94
N GLY A 106 16.57 -10.43 2.48
CA GLY A 106 16.15 -9.10 2.92
C GLY A 106 15.40 -9.10 4.24
N MET A 107 14.68 -10.17 4.55
CA MET A 107 13.91 -10.36 5.77
C MET A 107 14.14 -11.75 6.32
N SER A 108 13.97 -11.94 7.63
CA SER A 108 14.07 -13.26 8.25
C SER A 108 12.96 -14.19 7.75
N SER A 109 13.14 -15.50 7.95
CA SER A 109 12.12 -16.49 7.58
C SER A 109 10.79 -16.21 8.27
N GLY A 110 10.80 -15.86 9.56
CA GLY A 110 9.59 -15.51 10.31
C GLY A 110 8.90 -14.26 9.79
N GLU A 111 9.67 -13.24 9.43
CA GLU A 111 9.13 -12.01 8.84
C GLU A 111 8.51 -12.27 7.47
N LEU A 112 9.15 -13.10 6.65
CA LEU A 112 8.61 -13.50 5.35
C LEU A 112 7.31 -14.29 5.51
N ASP A 113 7.24 -15.20 6.49
CA ASP A 113 6.03 -15.97 6.76
C ASP A 113 4.87 -15.06 7.18
N THR A 114 5.13 -14.10 8.06
CA THR A 114 4.14 -13.12 8.50
C THR A 114 3.63 -12.26 7.34
N ALA A 115 4.53 -11.77 6.52
CA ALA A 115 4.17 -10.98 5.33
C ALA A 115 3.34 -11.81 4.35
N ALA A 116 3.74 -13.05 4.09
CA ALA A 116 3.03 -13.95 3.19
C ALA A 116 1.61 -14.24 3.68
N ASP A 117 1.43 -14.48 4.99
CA ASP A 117 0.12 -14.71 5.58
C ASP A 117 -0.80 -13.50 5.40
N ARG A 118 -0.26 -12.29 5.60
CA ARG A 118 -1.02 -11.05 5.38
C ARG A 118 -1.45 -10.93 3.92
N LEU A 119 -0.54 -11.12 2.99
CA LEU A 119 -0.84 -11.03 1.55
C LEU A 119 -1.86 -12.07 1.12
N ARG A 120 -1.75 -13.31 1.61
CA ARG A 120 -2.74 -14.36 1.33
C ARG A 120 -4.12 -14.00 1.87
N GLY A 121 -4.19 -13.41 3.06
CA GLY A 121 -5.44 -12.93 3.64
C GLY A 121 -6.10 -11.87 2.76
N TRP A 122 -5.33 -10.93 2.26
CA TRP A 122 -5.83 -9.89 1.36
C TRP A 122 -6.27 -10.47 0.01
N ALA A 123 -5.53 -11.45 -0.52
CA ALA A 123 -5.82 -12.06 -1.81
C ALA A 123 -7.20 -12.75 -1.84
N LYS A 124 -7.73 -13.12 -0.70
CA LYS A 124 -9.09 -13.68 -0.59
C LYS A 124 -10.17 -12.63 -0.86
N ARG A 125 -9.85 -11.33 -0.75
CA ARG A 125 -10.78 -10.22 -0.92
C ARG A 125 -10.66 -9.53 -2.28
N GLY A 126 -9.56 -9.74 -3.01
CA GLY A 126 -9.34 -9.08 -4.28
C GLY A 126 -7.87 -9.03 -4.67
N ASP A 127 -7.54 -8.24 -5.66
CA ASP A 127 -6.18 -8.07 -6.15
C ASP A 127 -5.27 -7.49 -5.07
N VAL A 128 -4.02 -7.95 -5.06
CA VAL A 128 -2.98 -7.47 -4.13
C VAL A 128 -1.80 -6.94 -4.91
N PHE A 129 -1.39 -5.73 -4.58
CA PHE A 129 -0.19 -5.10 -5.13
C PHE A 129 0.80 -4.89 -3.99
N ALA A 130 1.93 -5.59 -4.02
CA ALA A 130 2.95 -5.50 -3.00
C ALA A 130 4.29 -5.15 -3.64
N TYR A 131 4.95 -4.14 -3.09
CA TYR A 131 6.23 -3.64 -3.59
C TYR A 131 7.28 -3.67 -2.49
N LEU A 132 8.43 -4.25 -2.81
CA LEU A 132 9.61 -4.21 -1.94
C LEU A 132 10.53 -3.11 -2.47
N ILE A 133 10.63 -2.03 -1.73
CA ILE A 133 11.33 -0.82 -2.15
C ILE A 133 12.09 -0.22 -0.96
N ALA A 134 13.04 0.65 -1.25
CA ALA A 134 13.91 1.22 -0.22
C ALA A 134 14.62 0.12 0.60
N GLY A 135 14.94 0.39 1.86
CA GLY A 135 15.70 -0.54 2.68
C GLY A 135 17.01 -0.96 2.02
N ALA A 136 17.39 -2.21 2.16
CA ALA A 136 18.54 -2.79 1.46
C ALA A 136 18.15 -3.19 0.03
N LYS A 137 18.28 -2.27 -0.90
CA LYS A 137 17.82 -2.43 -2.30
C LYS A 137 18.43 -3.67 -2.97
N VAL A 138 19.65 -4.02 -2.63
CA VAL A 138 20.33 -5.21 -3.17
C VAL A 138 19.61 -6.50 -2.78
N ARG A 139 18.88 -6.52 -1.67
CA ARG A 139 18.14 -7.68 -1.18
C ARG A 139 16.69 -7.73 -1.63
N ASN A 140 16.15 -6.65 -2.18
CA ASN A 140 14.73 -6.59 -2.56
C ASN A 140 14.32 -7.64 -3.60
N PRO A 141 15.11 -7.93 -4.66
CA PRO A 141 14.73 -9.00 -5.58
C PRO A 141 14.65 -10.38 -4.90
N ALA A 142 15.60 -10.71 -4.01
CA ALA A 142 15.58 -11.97 -3.28
C ALA A 142 14.39 -12.04 -2.32
N ALA A 143 14.05 -10.93 -1.64
CA ALA A 143 12.90 -10.84 -0.77
C ALA A 143 11.60 -11.04 -1.55
N ALA A 144 11.47 -10.40 -2.71
CA ALA A 144 10.28 -10.56 -3.57
C ALA A 144 10.10 -12.01 -4.01
N MET A 145 11.16 -12.68 -4.44
CA MET A 145 11.10 -14.08 -4.84
C MET A 145 10.72 -14.99 -3.68
N ALA A 146 11.29 -14.74 -2.49
CA ALA A 146 10.99 -15.52 -1.29
C ALA A 146 9.53 -15.37 -0.87
N LEU A 147 8.95 -14.16 -1.00
CA LEU A 147 7.53 -13.93 -0.75
C LEU A 147 6.65 -14.64 -1.77
N ILE A 148 6.99 -14.57 -3.06
CA ILE A 148 6.25 -15.25 -4.13
C ILE A 148 6.18 -16.75 -3.85
N GLU A 149 7.28 -17.39 -3.46
CA GLU A 149 7.32 -18.80 -3.12
C GLU A 149 6.38 -19.14 -1.95
N ARG A 150 6.32 -18.27 -0.93
CA ARG A 150 5.48 -18.49 0.26
C ARG A 150 4.00 -18.24 0.00
N VAL A 151 3.70 -17.27 -0.82
CA VAL A 151 2.29 -16.95 -1.17
C VAL A 151 1.71 -18.06 -2.06
N GLY A 152 2.55 -18.63 -2.88
CA GLY A 152 2.20 -19.78 -3.70
C GLY A 152 1.37 -19.51 -4.85
#